data_79b9b0f039ee319d9f4d4727750222d8
#
_entry.id   79b9b0f039ee319d9f4d4727750222d8
#
_cell.length_a   1.000
_cell.length_b   1.000
_cell.length_c   1.000
_cell.angle_alpha   90.00
_cell.angle_beta   90.00
_cell.angle_gamma   90.00
#
_symmetry.space_group_name_H-M   'P 1'
#
loop_
_entity.id
_entity.type
_entity.pdbx_description
1 polymer ?
#
loop_
_entity_poly.entity_id
_entity_poly.type
_entity_poly.pdbx_seq_one_letter_code
_entity_poly.pdbx_strand_id
1 'polypeptide(L)'
;MRKSILLSLVFMTAACLHAQVVVDDFENTTNEWGAVACSAEIRANEQKSGINLSDKVLYVLRVPGCDNWAGAMLKPYAQKGYKYLHAYMYRNNTNKPNLKVSDSNAKDLEPITTMVANQWQDVVWDISAYETSGIEFVFFMVDRTNISGDAWMLIDEVCLSNDATPRTTVVEGKPEPVVNPAGDYQLVWSDEFNGTTLDPDIWNIEVNGDGGGNHELQYYCEKAVSVGKEPKSGNQCLVLTATKEEYDGGHCTSGRVNTLGKVYFTHGKVDASICFPNTANGLWPAFWMMGNDFSQVGWPQCGETDIIEMGHVNGINRSVQGQYFNGASHYGAAWDVCEHKSQDHTAPYSLQDGEFHLITCIWTDEKVSMYYDLDKNPSRAPYYSLSLKGNSAADYFHKPNFIIFNLAVGGDFPGIWDINGITALSAGSRSMYIDYIRIYQQGVEGETFTGKTPQNTGLEQTAAEVESRTVKKIMRNGQIQIVRGDNIFTITGQRIR
;
A
#
# COMPACT_ATOMS: atom_id res chain seq x y z
N MET A 1 -34.24 -0.42 -52.36
CA MET A 1 -32.95 -0.23 -51.64
C MET A 1 -33.11 -0.66 -50.20
N ARG A 2 -32.70 -1.91 -49.90
CA ARG A 2 -32.71 -2.43 -48.54
C ARG A 2 -31.38 -2.07 -47.89
N LYS A 3 -31.41 -1.30 -46.79
CA LYS A 3 -30.22 -1.06 -45.98
C LYS A 3 -30.06 -2.21 -45.00
N SER A 4 -29.01 -2.98 -45.16
CA SER A 4 -28.57 -4.00 -44.22
C SER A 4 -27.86 -3.30 -43.07
N ILE A 5 -28.39 -3.46 -41.86
CA ILE A 5 -27.75 -3.04 -40.62
C ILE A 5 -26.86 -4.21 -40.20
N LEU A 6 -25.55 -3.97 -40.19
CA LEU A 6 -24.56 -4.90 -39.66
C LEU A 6 -24.51 -4.71 -38.13
N LEU A 7 -25.02 -5.71 -37.42
CA LEU A 7 -24.99 -5.76 -35.97
C LEU A 7 -23.63 -6.37 -35.55
N SER A 8 -22.68 -5.55 -35.13
CA SER A 8 -21.42 -6.02 -34.56
C SER A 8 -21.69 -6.58 -33.15
N LEU A 9 -21.66 -7.89 -33.04
CA LEU A 9 -21.69 -8.60 -31.77
C LEU A 9 -20.30 -8.47 -31.15
N VAL A 10 -20.18 -7.60 -30.15
CA VAL A 10 -19.01 -7.57 -29.25
C VAL A 10 -19.17 -8.74 -28.30
N PHE A 11 -18.40 -9.80 -28.49
CA PHE A 11 -18.23 -10.84 -27.49
C PHE A 11 -17.44 -10.24 -26.32
N MET A 12 -18.14 -9.84 -25.26
CA MET A 12 -17.56 -9.72 -23.93
C MET A 12 -17.23 -11.15 -23.46
N THR A 13 -15.97 -11.55 -23.56
CA THR A 13 -15.48 -12.70 -22.80
C THR A 13 -15.45 -12.30 -21.34
N ALA A 14 -16.44 -12.76 -20.58
CA ALA A 14 -16.35 -12.78 -19.14
C ALA A 14 -15.14 -13.65 -18.77
N ALA A 15 -14.06 -13.04 -18.33
CA ALA A 15 -12.97 -13.75 -17.67
C ALA A 15 -13.55 -14.33 -16.38
N CYS A 16 -13.86 -15.61 -16.37
CA CYS A 16 -14.09 -16.37 -15.16
C CYS A 16 -12.79 -16.32 -14.37
N LEU A 17 -12.73 -15.52 -13.33
CA LEU A 17 -11.70 -15.60 -12.29
C LEU A 17 -11.83 -16.99 -11.64
N HIS A 18 -11.05 -17.95 -12.10
CA HIS A 18 -10.90 -19.23 -11.42
C HIS A 18 -10.15 -18.98 -10.13
N ALA A 19 -10.64 -19.50 -9.02
CA ALA A 19 -10.01 -19.35 -7.71
C ALA A 19 -8.57 -19.87 -7.79
N GLN A 20 -7.60 -18.98 -7.60
CA GLN A 20 -6.19 -19.30 -7.45
C GLN A 20 -5.85 -19.38 -5.96
N VAL A 21 -4.95 -20.28 -5.59
CA VAL A 21 -4.38 -20.34 -4.25
C VAL A 21 -2.92 -19.97 -4.36
N VAL A 22 -2.55 -18.86 -3.73
CA VAL A 22 -1.16 -18.44 -3.63
C VAL A 22 -0.41 -19.45 -2.77
N VAL A 23 0.67 -19.98 -3.31
CA VAL A 23 1.63 -20.82 -2.58
C VAL A 23 2.66 -19.91 -1.91
N ASP A 24 3.23 -18.99 -2.67
CA ASP A 24 4.20 -18.01 -2.18
C ASP A 24 4.38 -16.86 -3.17
N ASP A 25 4.42 -15.64 -2.67
CA ASP A 25 4.76 -14.42 -3.39
C ASP A 25 6.13 -13.85 -2.98
N PHE A 26 6.82 -14.49 -2.05
CA PHE A 26 8.13 -14.16 -1.47
C PHE A 26 8.27 -12.78 -0.85
N GLU A 27 7.23 -11.95 -0.85
CA GLU A 27 7.28 -10.61 -0.27
C GLU A 27 7.30 -10.67 1.27
N ASN A 28 6.35 -11.44 1.85
CA ASN A 28 6.21 -11.61 3.30
C ASN A 28 6.07 -13.09 3.69
N THR A 29 6.78 -13.96 3.00
CA THR A 29 6.61 -15.40 3.21
C THR A 29 7.04 -15.86 4.58
N THR A 30 6.23 -16.76 5.15
CA THR A 30 6.59 -17.60 6.30
C THR A 30 7.00 -19.01 5.87
N ASN A 31 6.97 -19.30 4.57
CA ASN A 31 7.35 -20.57 4.02
C ASN A 31 8.88 -20.76 4.05
N GLU A 32 9.32 -21.92 4.50
CA GLU A 32 10.74 -22.27 4.52
C GLU A 32 11.11 -23.05 3.25
N TRP A 33 11.63 -22.34 2.26
CA TRP A 33 12.17 -22.95 1.05
C TRP A 33 13.58 -23.49 1.28
N GLY A 34 13.70 -24.81 1.36
CA GLY A 34 14.99 -25.47 1.54
C GLY A 34 15.77 -25.59 0.25
N ALA A 35 17.09 -25.33 0.30
CA ALA A 35 18.02 -25.64 -0.79
C ALA A 35 18.31 -27.14 -0.83
N VAL A 36 18.21 -27.75 -2.00
CA VAL A 36 18.49 -29.18 -2.23
C VAL A 36 19.62 -29.31 -3.24
N ALA A 37 20.79 -29.72 -2.78
CA ALA A 37 22.03 -29.85 -3.57
C ALA A 37 22.41 -28.57 -4.38
N CYS A 38 22.03 -27.40 -3.88
CA CYS A 38 22.28 -26.09 -4.50
C CYS A 38 22.31 -25.00 -3.43
N SER A 39 22.30 -23.71 -3.81
CA SER A 39 21.90 -22.63 -2.90
C SER A 39 20.54 -22.06 -3.30
N ALA A 40 19.74 -21.72 -2.30
CA ALA A 40 18.45 -21.04 -2.47
C ALA A 40 18.31 -19.98 -1.37
N GLU A 41 17.90 -18.79 -1.76
CA GLU A 41 17.70 -17.66 -0.85
C GLU A 41 16.63 -16.71 -1.37
N ILE A 42 15.86 -16.10 -0.48
CA ILE A 42 14.97 -15.00 -0.81
C ILE A 42 15.80 -13.73 -0.79
N ARG A 43 15.79 -12.99 -1.89
CA ARG A 43 16.57 -11.76 -2.06
C ARG A 43 15.81 -10.69 -2.84
N ALA A 44 16.36 -9.48 -2.89
CA ALA A 44 15.83 -8.40 -3.71
C ALA A 44 15.75 -8.80 -5.19
N ASN A 45 14.64 -8.43 -5.84
CA ASN A 45 14.44 -8.62 -7.27
C ASN A 45 15.19 -7.53 -8.07
N GLU A 46 16.37 -7.85 -8.55
CA GLU A 46 17.18 -6.95 -9.39
C GLU A 46 16.72 -6.95 -10.86
N GLN A 47 15.75 -7.81 -11.24
CA GLN A 47 15.28 -8.00 -12.61
C GLN A 47 13.83 -7.53 -12.81
N LYS A 48 13.39 -6.52 -12.05
CA LYS A 48 12.02 -5.97 -12.16
C LYS A 48 11.71 -5.54 -13.59
N SER A 49 10.84 -6.26 -14.26
CA SER A 49 10.44 -5.95 -15.64
C SER A 49 9.22 -6.77 -16.08
N GLY A 50 8.50 -6.27 -17.09
CA GLY A 50 7.40 -6.99 -17.71
C GLY A 50 6.28 -7.32 -16.73
N ILE A 51 5.99 -8.60 -16.53
CA ILE A 51 4.90 -9.08 -15.68
C ILE A 51 5.28 -9.18 -14.19
N ASN A 52 6.55 -8.93 -13.81
CA ASN A 52 7.01 -9.02 -12.43
C ASN A 52 7.78 -7.76 -12.01
N LEU A 53 7.15 -6.97 -11.14
CA LEU A 53 7.71 -5.78 -10.52
C LEU A 53 7.88 -5.94 -9.00
N SER A 54 7.68 -7.14 -8.46
CA SER A 54 7.81 -7.46 -7.04
C SER A 54 9.20 -7.10 -6.49
N ASP A 55 9.30 -6.88 -5.18
CA ASP A 55 10.55 -6.46 -4.54
C ASP A 55 11.46 -7.63 -4.20
N LYS A 56 10.90 -8.80 -3.92
CA LYS A 56 11.64 -10.01 -3.53
C LYS A 56 11.34 -11.18 -4.46
N VAL A 57 12.30 -12.09 -4.54
CA VAL A 57 12.22 -13.31 -5.33
C VAL A 57 13.00 -14.42 -4.66
N LEU A 58 12.61 -15.66 -4.91
CA LEU A 58 13.44 -16.82 -4.59
C LEU A 58 14.53 -16.98 -5.67
N TYR A 59 15.77 -16.80 -5.30
CA TYR A 59 16.93 -17.09 -6.14
C TYR A 59 17.45 -18.51 -5.88
N VAL A 60 17.59 -19.29 -6.94
CA VAL A 60 18.11 -20.66 -6.86
C VAL A 60 19.32 -20.77 -7.78
N LEU A 61 20.48 -21.16 -7.23
CA LEU A 61 21.73 -21.32 -7.95
C LEU A 61 22.28 -22.74 -7.78
N ARG A 62 22.46 -23.43 -8.88
CA ARG A 62 23.23 -24.66 -8.98
C ARG A 62 24.59 -24.38 -9.59
N VAL A 63 25.66 -24.67 -8.85
CA VAL A 63 27.05 -24.54 -9.34
C VAL A 63 27.53 -25.81 -10.05
N PRO A 64 28.61 -25.74 -10.86
CA PRO A 64 29.18 -26.90 -11.52
C PRO A 64 29.54 -28.01 -10.52
N GLY A 65 29.26 -29.25 -10.88
CA GLY A 65 29.51 -30.42 -10.05
C GLY A 65 28.38 -30.79 -9.07
N CYS A 66 27.34 -29.97 -8.95
CA CYS A 66 26.13 -30.36 -8.24
C CYS A 66 25.26 -31.33 -9.07
N ASP A 67 24.38 -32.04 -8.39
CA ASP A 67 23.44 -32.95 -9.03
C ASP A 67 22.51 -32.24 -10.02
N ASN A 68 22.12 -32.92 -11.09
CA ASN A 68 21.22 -32.37 -12.09
C ASN A 68 19.78 -32.15 -11.59
N TRP A 69 19.44 -32.70 -10.41
CA TRP A 69 18.15 -32.51 -9.74
C TRP A 69 18.21 -31.42 -8.64
N ALA A 70 19.30 -30.67 -8.56
CA ALA A 70 19.45 -29.59 -7.60
C ALA A 70 18.40 -28.48 -7.78
N GLY A 71 17.85 -27.96 -6.68
CA GLY A 71 16.80 -26.97 -6.72
C GLY A 71 16.31 -26.50 -5.34
N ALA A 72 15.18 -25.82 -5.32
CA ALA A 72 14.54 -25.32 -4.10
C ALA A 72 13.23 -26.08 -3.83
N MET A 73 13.02 -26.46 -2.57
CA MET A 73 11.87 -27.26 -2.15
C MET A 73 11.14 -26.64 -0.96
N LEU A 74 9.83 -26.51 -1.09
CA LEU A 74 8.90 -26.23 -0.01
C LEU A 74 8.26 -27.55 0.44
N LYS A 75 8.62 -28.04 1.63
CA LYS A 75 8.10 -29.29 2.21
C LYS A 75 8.01 -29.18 3.74
N PRO A 76 6.86 -29.53 4.37
CA PRO A 76 5.65 -30.05 3.73
C PRO A 76 4.82 -28.94 3.06
N TYR A 77 4.13 -29.27 1.98
CA TYR A 77 3.11 -28.43 1.39
C TYR A 77 2.02 -29.29 0.74
N ALA A 78 0.87 -29.44 1.40
CA ALA A 78 -0.19 -30.35 0.97
C ALA A 78 -1.42 -29.58 0.48
N GLN A 79 -1.76 -29.74 -0.80
CA GLN A 79 -2.96 -29.17 -1.43
C GLN A 79 -3.55 -30.15 -2.44
N LYS A 80 -4.87 -30.07 -2.68
CA LYS A 80 -5.60 -30.90 -3.63
C LYS A 80 -6.70 -30.11 -4.35
N GLY A 81 -7.19 -30.65 -5.47
CA GLY A 81 -8.28 -30.02 -6.25
C GLY A 81 -7.80 -29.04 -7.30
N TYR A 82 -6.49 -29.02 -7.59
CA TYR A 82 -5.89 -28.15 -8.59
C TYR A 82 -5.24 -28.94 -9.72
N LYS A 83 -5.29 -28.41 -10.92
CA LYS A 83 -4.79 -29.04 -12.14
C LYS A 83 -3.48 -28.47 -12.63
N TYR A 84 -3.17 -27.23 -12.25
CA TYR A 84 -1.98 -26.51 -12.73
C TYR A 84 -1.27 -25.82 -11.58
N LEU A 85 0.07 -25.79 -11.67
CA LEU A 85 0.93 -24.96 -10.87
C LEU A 85 1.55 -23.91 -11.78
N HIS A 86 1.48 -22.66 -11.37
CA HIS A 86 2.03 -21.49 -12.02
C HIS A 86 3.16 -20.91 -11.18
N ALA A 87 4.20 -20.39 -11.83
CA ALA A 87 5.20 -19.57 -11.18
C ALA A 87 5.75 -18.54 -12.16
N TYR A 88 5.95 -17.30 -11.71
CA TYR A 88 6.74 -16.36 -12.47
C TYR A 88 8.20 -16.78 -12.42
N MET A 89 8.85 -16.86 -13.58
CA MET A 89 10.26 -17.24 -13.65
C MET A 89 11.03 -16.35 -14.61
N TYR A 90 12.26 -16.03 -14.19
CA TYR A 90 13.26 -15.32 -14.99
C TYR A 90 14.54 -16.16 -15.07
N ARG A 91 15.07 -16.32 -16.27
CA ARG A 91 16.34 -17.03 -16.53
C ARG A 91 17.10 -16.36 -17.67
N ASN A 92 18.42 -16.58 -17.72
CA ASN A 92 19.26 -16.09 -18.80
C ASN A 92 19.34 -17.05 -20.01
N ASN A 93 18.57 -18.13 -20.01
CA ASN A 93 18.54 -19.13 -21.05
C ASN A 93 17.12 -19.71 -21.25
N THR A 94 16.93 -20.58 -22.23
CA THR A 94 15.66 -21.20 -22.59
C THR A 94 15.48 -22.62 -22.05
N ASN A 95 16.37 -23.10 -21.19
CA ASN A 95 16.25 -24.41 -20.58
C ASN A 95 15.03 -24.49 -19.67
N LYS A 96 14.31 -25.61 -19.72
CA LYS A 96 13.10 -25.80 -18.94
C LYS A 96 13.42 -26.18 -17.49
N PRO A 97 12.87 -25.49 -16.49
CA PRO A 97 12.92 -25.94 -15.12
C PRO A 97 11.96 -27.12 -14.95
N ASN A 98 12.35 -28.10 -14.14
CA ASN A 98 11.48 -29.24 -13.83
C ASN A 98 10.81 -29.03 -12.46
N LEU A 99 9.61 -29.59 -12.33
CA LEU A 99 8.81 -29.58 -11.10
C LEU A 99 8.60 -31.01 -10.59
N LYS A 100 8.71 -31.21 -9.26
CA LYS A 100 8.27 -32.40 -8.56
C LYS A 100 7.34 -32.03 -7.43
N VAL A 101 6.24 -32.80 -7.24
CA VAL A 101 5.19 -32.43 -6.26
C VAL A 101 4.78 -33.57 -5.32
N SER A 102 5.32 -34.78 -5.50
CA SER A 102 5.06 -35.95 -4.65
C SER A 102 6.21 -36.94 -4.73
N ASP A 103 6.43 -37.73 -3.69
CA ASP A 103 7.40 -38.82 -3.66
C ASP A 103 6.82 -40.13 -4.25
N SER A 104 5.51 -40.29 -4.28
CA SER A 104 4.84 -41.48 -4.83
C SER A 104 4.80 -41.46 -6.35
N ASN A 105 5.59 -42.32 -7.02
CA ASN A 105 5.65 -42.47 -8.48
C ASN A 105 5.98 -41.22 -9.29
N ALA A 106 6.75 -40.33 -8.73
CA ALA A 106 6.92 -39.01 -9.26
C ALA A 106 7.86 -38.97 -10.46
N LYS A 107 7.27 -38.81 -11.62
CA LYS A 107 7.91 -38.24 -12.79
C LYS A 107 8.20 -36.77 -12.54
N ASP A 108 9.40 -36.32 -12.90
CA ASP A 108 9.62 -34.88 -12.98
C ASP A 108 8.75 -34.31 -14.09
N LEU A 109 8.06 -33.22 -13.77
CA LEU A 109 7.15 -32.54 -14.69
C LEU A 109 7.90 -31.45 -15.44
N GLU A 110 7.79 -31.46 -16.76
CA GLU A 110 8.23 -30.34 -17.60
C GLU A 110 7.10 -29.28 -17.70
N PRO A 111 7.44 -28.00 -17.82
CA PRO A 111 6.43 -26.99 -18.06
C PRO A 111 5.77 -27.15 -19.43
N ILE A 112 4.47 -26.87 -19.48
CA ILE A 112 3.69 -26.86 -20.74
C ILE A 112 3.91 -25.57 -21.53
N THR A 113 4.50 -24.53 -20.92
CA THR A 113 4.88 -23.27 -21.55
C THR A 113 6.29 -23.34 -22.14
N THR A 114 6.56 -22.50 -23.14
CA THR A 114 7.91 -22.33 -23.69
C THR A 114 8.69 -21.32 -22.87
N MET A 115 10.00 -21.60 -22.67
CA MET A 115 10.90 -20.68 -21.95
C MET A 115 11.49 -19.65 -22.91
N VAL A 116 11.53 -18.38 -22.46
CA VAL A 116 12.20 -17.27 -23.14
C VAL A 116 13.28 -16.71 -22.23
N ALA A 117 14.47 -16.47 -22.77
CA ALA A 117 15.59 -15.96 -21.98
C ALA A 117 15.46 -14.47 -21.69
N ASN A 118 15.95 -14.04 -20.51
CA ASN A 118 16.09 -12.64 -20.09
C ASN A 118 14.77 -11.86 -20.01
N GLN A 119 13.69 -12.54 -19.68
CA GLN A 119 12.40 -11.90 -19.35
C GLN A 119 11.60 -12.74 -18.37
N TRP A 120 10.78 -12.06 -17.56
CA TRP A 120 9.79 -12.72 -16.73
C TRP A 120 8.67 -13.32 -17.57
N GLN A 121 8.24 -14.50 -17.18
CA GLN A 121 7.13 -15.22 -17.82
C GLN A 121 6.42 -16.10 -16.79
N ASP A 122 5.12 -16.31 -16.97
CA ASP A 122 4.37 -17.28 -16.17
C ASP A 122 4.61 -18.69 -16.73
N VAL A 123 5.33 -19.48 -15.97
CA VAL A 123 5.66 -20.87 -16.30
C VAL A 123 4.62 -21.78 -15.67
N VAL A 124 4.02 -22.67 -16.47
CA VAL A 124 2.89 -23.50 -16.07
C VAL A 124 3.23 -24.99 -16.18
N TRP A 125 2.91 -25.75 -15.14
CA TRP A 125 3.02 -27.21 -15.12
C TRP A 125 1.65 -27.84 -14.96
N ASP A 126 1.40 -28.94 -15.71
CA ASP A 126 0.22 -29.78 -15.55
C ASP A 126 0.44 -30.75 -14.37
N ILE A 127 -0.30 -30.54 -13.28
CA ILE A 127 -0.34 -31.39 -12.10
C ILE A 127 -1.68 -32.12 -11.95
N SER A 128 -2.49 -32.20 -13.01
CA SER A 128 -3.83 -32.81 -12.98
C SER A 128 -3.83 -34.27 -12.54
N ALA A 129 -2.73 -35.00 -12.75
CA ALA A 129 -2.56 -36.36 -12.21
C ALA A 129 -2.62 -36.41 -10.66
N TYR A 130 -2.41 -35.28 -9.98
CA TYR A 130 -2.45 -35.15 -8.53
C TYR A 130 -3.71 -34.42 -8.01
N GLU A 131 -4.66 -34.07 -8.88
CA GLU A 131 -5.88 -33.33 -8.53
C GLU A 131 -6.63 -33.99 -7.36
N THR A 132 -6.80 -35.32 -7.38
CA THR A 132 -7.54 -36.07 -6.36
C THR A 132 -6.69 -36.46 -5.17
N SER A 133 -5.47 -36.97 -5.39
CA SER A 133 -4.55 -37.40 -4.33
C SER A 133 -3.95 -36.23 -3.58
N GLY A 134 -3.78 -35.10 -4.25
CA GLY A 134 -3.08 -33.91 -3.76
C GLY A 134 -1.58 -33.95 -4.04
N ILE A 135 -0.95 -32.79 -3.88
CA ILE A 135 0.50 -32.62 -3.87
C ILE A 135 0.99 -32.66 -2.43
N GLU A 136 2.23 -33.07 -2.21
CA GLU A 136 2.85 -33.24 -0.87
C GLU A 136 3.91 -32.16 -0.59
N PHE A 137 4.46 -31.59 -1.66
CA PHE A 137 5.48 -30.53 -1.64
C PHE A 137 5.54 -29.83 -3.00
N VAL A 138 6.31 -28.75 -3.06
CA VAL A 138 6.68 -28.07 -4.32
C VAL A 138 8.20 -28.10 -4.42
N PHE A 139 8.76 -28.70 -5.45
CA PHE A 139 10.19 -28.78 -5.68
C PHE A 139 10.55 -28.34 -7.10
N PHE A 140 11.13 -27.15 -7.24
CA PHE A 140 11.65 -26.62 -8.48
C PHE A 140 13.11 -27.03 -8.69
N MET A 141 13.40 -27.72 -9.77
CA MET A 141 14.76 -28.09 -10.19
C MET A 141 15.23 -27.14 -11.27
N VAL A 142 16.45 -26.61 -11.12
CA VAL A 142 16.93 -25.51 -11.97
C VAL A 142 17.09 -25.94 -13.43
N ASP A 143 17.80 -27.07 -13.67
CA ASP A 143 18.08 -27.54 -15.04
C ASP A 143 18.60 -28.98 -14.97
N ARG A 144 17.88 -29.90 -15.57
CA ARG A 144 18.27 -31.32 -15.60
C ARG A 144 19.17 -31.71 -16.77
N THR A 145 19.32 -30.81 -17.74
CA THR A 145 19.96 -31.12 -19.03
C THR A 145 21.43 -30.68 -19.08
N ASN A 146 21.83 -29.67 -18.31
CA ASN A 146 23.17 -29.12 -18.34
C ASN A 146 23.81 -29.08 -16.94
N ILE A 147 24.79 -29.94 -16.70
CA ILE A 147 25.51 -30.03 -15.43
C ILE A 147 26.92 -29.41 -15.49
N SER A 148 27.35 -28.90 -16.64
CA SER A 148 28.74 -28.45 -16.87
C SER A 148 28.97 -26.97 -16.53
N GLY A 149 27.92 -26.19 -16.28
CA GLY A 149 28.02 -24.75 -15.96
C GLY A 149 27.08 -24.34 -14.83
N ASP A 150 27.23 -23.10 -14.37
CA ASP A 150 26.28 -22.49 -13.46
C ASP A 150 24.89 -22.42 -14.10
N ALA A 151 23.89 -22.79 -13.33
CA ALA A 151 22.49 -22.65 -13.73
C ALA A 151 21.72 -21.98 -12.59
N TRP A 152 20.97 -20.93 -12.93
CA TRP A 152 20.19 -20.18 -11.94
C TRP A 152 18.81 -19.81 -12.48
N MET A 153 17.91 -19.52 -11.56
CA MET A 153 16.57 -19.00 -11.85
C MET A 153 16.12 -18.08 -10.72
N LEU A 154 15.30 -17.09 -11.06
CA LEU A 154 14.47 -16.34 -10.14
C LEU A 154 13.06 -16.89 -10.24
N ILE A 155 12.40 -17.06 -9.09
CA ILE A 155 11.05 -17.57 -8.97
C ILE A 155 10.23 -16.60 -8.15
N ASP A 156 8.96 -16.40 -8.57
CA ASP A 156 8.01 -15.55 -7.88
C ASP A 156 6.57 -15.98 -8.15
N GLU A 157 5.61 -15.42 -7.42
CA GLU A 157 4.17 -15.58 -7.65
C GLU A 157 3.75 -17.03 -7.89
N VAL A 158 4.18 -17.93 -7.04
CA VAL A 158 3.83 -19.35 -7.13
C VAL A 158 2.38 -19.54 -6.70
N CYS A 159 1.55 -20.10 -7.59
CA CYS A 159 0.16 -20.38 -7.26
C CYS A 159 -0.37 -21.68 -7.89
N LEU A 160 -1.45 -22.20 -7.31
CA LEU A 160 -2.23 -23.33 -7.83
C LEU A 160 -3.50 -22.81 -8.51
N SER A 161 -3.85 -23.38 -9.66
CA SER A 161 -5.00 -22.97 -10.47
C SER A 161 -5.68 -24.14 -11.15
N ASN A 162 -6.90 -23.93 -11.62
CA ASN A 162 -7.60 -24.83 -12.55
C ASN A 162 -7.63 -24.30 -13.98
N ASP A 163 -6.91 -23.20 -14.26
CA ASP A 163 -6.72 -22.63 -15.59
C ASP A 163 -5.25 -22.80 -16.01
N ALA A 164 -5.02 -23.30 -17.23
CA ALA A 164 -3.68 -23.49 -17.82
C ALA A 164 -3.14 -22.24 -18.52
N THR A 165 -3.96 -21.18 -18.62
CA THR A 165 -3.59 -19.96 -19.36
C THR A 165 -2.50 -19.21 -18.59
N PRO A 166 -1.32 -18.96 -19.20
CA PRO A 166 -0.29 -18.15 -18.55
C PRO A 166 -0.80 -16.76 -18.20
N ARG A 167 -0.50 -16.31 -16.99
CA ARG A 167 -0.83 -14.98 -16.52
C ARG A 167 -0.01 -13.94 -17.28
N THR A 168 -0.66 -12.90 -17.74
CA THR A 168 -0.03 -11.77 -18.46
C THR A 168 -0.19 -10.46 -17.72
N THR A 169 -0.96 -10.47 -16.65
CA THR A 169 -1.16 -9.30 -15.79
C THR A 169 0.11 -9.03 -14.98
N VAL A 170 0.55 -7.79 -14.97
CA VAL A 170 1.55 -7.32 -14.02
C VAL A 170 0.94 -7.48 -12.63
N VAL A 171 1.49 -8.37 -11.82
CA VAL A 171 1.25 -8.34 -10.40
C VAL A 171 2.26 -7.33 -9.86
N GLU A 172 1.82 -6.11 -9.73
CA GLU A 172 2.52 -5.18 -8.87
C GLU A 172 2.30 -5.72 -7.45
N GLY A 173 3.37 -6.20 -6.83
CA GLY A 173 3.36 -6.42 -5.40
C GLY A 173 2.87 -5.13 -4.76
N LYS A 174 1.99 -5.21 -3.76
CA LYS A 174 1.68 -4.03 -2.93
C LYS A 174 3.02 -3.45 -2.54
N PRO A 175 3.36 -2.20 -2.90
CA PRO A 175 4.70 -1.70 -2.67
C PRO A 175 5.06 -1.95 -1.21
N GLU A 176 6.16 -2.65 -0.98
CA GLU A 176 6.77 -2.71 0.35
C GLU A 176 6.90 -1.27 0.83
N PRO A 177 6.69 -0.99 2.13
CA PRO A 177 6.86 0.35 2.66
C PRO A 177 8.20 0.89 2.15
N VAL A 178 8.13 1.94 1.33
CA VAL A 178 9.34 2.58 0.78
C VAL A 178 10.19 2.98 1.98
N VAL A 179 11.21 2.19 2.27
CA VAL A 179 12.24 2.57 3.24
C VAL A 179 12.99 3.71 2.56
N ASN A 180 12.59 4.92 2.89
CA ASN A 180 13.26 6.11 2.38
C ASN A 180 14.74 6.03 2.81
N PRO A 181 15.73 6.03 1.90
CA PRO A 181 17.14 5.90 2.25
C PRO A 181 17.68 7.02 3.15
N ALA A 182 16.85 7.96 3.56
CA ALA A 182 17.21 9.10 4.39
C ALA A 182 16.94 8.91 5.90
N GLY A 183 16.66 7.69 6.41
CA GLY A 183 16.51 7.50 7.86
C GLY A 183 15.99 6.11 8.20
N ASP A 184 16.35 5.60 9.38
CA ASP A 184 15.94 4.31 9.96
C ASP A 184 14.45 4.29 10.35
N TYR A 185 13.54 4.69 9.45
CA TYR A 185 12.10 4.68 9.67
C TYR A 185 11.59 3.25 9.75
N GLN A 186 10.93 2.91 10.86
CA GLN A 186 10.27 1.62 11.09
C GLN A 186 8.76 1.82 11.05
N LEU A 187 8.05 0.91 10.37
CA LEU A 187 6.58 0.89 10.38
C LEU A 187 6.08 0.68 11.81
N VAL A 188 5.32 1.65 12.32
CA VAL A 188 4.71 1.56 13.65
C VAL A 188 3.22 1.26 13.61
N TRP A 189 2.57 1.60 12.48
CA TRP A 189 1.16 1.34 12.28
C TRP A 189 0.76 1.44 10.81
N SER A 190 -0.23 0.63 10.40
CA SER A 190 -0.86 0.77 9.10
C SER A 190 -2.33 0.35 9.13
N ASP A 191 -3.14 0.90 8.21
CA ASP A 191 -4.41 0.33 7.79
C ASP A 191 -4.36 0.12 6.28
N GLU A 192 -4.46 -1.14 5.89
CA GLU A 192 -4.41 -1.60 4.50
C GLU A 192 -5.82 -1.80 3.91
N PHE A 193 -6.85 -1.45 4.66
CA PHE A 193 -8.28 -1.57 4.31
C PHE A 193 -8.68 -2.93 3.71
N ASN A 194 -8.02 -4.00 4.11
CA ASN A 194 -8.26 -5.36 3.60
C ASN A 194 -9.55 -6.01 4.10
N GLY A 195 -10.27 -5.34 5.01
CA GLY A 195 -11.56 -5.80 5.55
C GLY A 195 -12.74 -5.62 4.59
N THR A 196 -13.94 -5.86 5.10
CA THR A 196 -15.21 -5.59 4.38
C THR A 196 -15.93 -4.35 4.90
N THR A 197 -15.47 -3.81 6.03
CA THR A 197 -16.02 -2.62 6.69
C THR A 197 -14.89 -1.84 7.33
N LEU A 198 -15.08 -0.54 7.50
CA LEU A 198 -14.14 0.30 8.25
C LEU A 198 -14.17 -0.10 9.73
N ASP A 199 -13.01 -0.18 10.37
CA ASP A 199 -12.89 -0.57 11.79
C ASP A 199 -13.34 0.60 12.68
N PRO A 200 -14.45 0.47 13.45
CA PRO A 200 -14.94 1.54 14.30
C PRO A 200 -14.06 1.81 15.52
N ASP A 201 -13.12 0.95 15.87
CA ASP A 201 -12.13 1.18 16.93
C ASP A 201 -10.97 2.07 16.46
N ILE A 202 -10.87 2.30 15.16
CA ILE A 202 -9.80 3.09 14.51
C ILE A 202 -10.37 4.37 13.90
N TRP A 203 -11.48 4.26 13.17
CA TRP A 203 -12.05 5.35 12.41
C TRP A 203 -13.36 5.88 13.01
N ASN A 204 -13.52 7.18 12.94
CA ASN A 204 -14.79 7.86 13.11
C ASN A 204 -15.32 8.22 11.73
N ILE A 205 -16.57 7.94 11.43
CA ILE A 205 -17.27 8.47 10.26
C ILE A 205 -17.98 9.74 10.68
N GLU A 206 -17.75 10.85 10.01
CA GLU A 206 -18.43 12.10 10.29
C GLU A 206 -19.80 12.14 9.65
N VAL A 207 -20.79 12.63 10.40
CA VAL A 207 -22.18 12.79 9.96
C VAL A 207 -22.63 14.20 10.31
N ASN A 208 -22.54 15.10 9.33
CA ASN A 208 -22.95 16.49 9.47
C ASN A 208 -23.10 17.18 8.11
N GLY A 209 -23.80 18.31 8.08
CA GLY A 209 -23.97 19.18 6.93
C GLY A 209 -23.65 20.64 7.27
N ASP A 210 -22.68 20.90 8.14
CA ASP A 210 -22.35 22.23 8.66
C ASP A 210 -21.48 23.08 7.74
N GLY A 211 -21.09 22.53 6.56
CA GLY A 211 -20.30 23.21 5.55
C GLY A 211 -18.79 23.29 5.88
N GLY A 212 -18.33 22.56 6.91
CA GLY A 212 -16.89 22.41 7.24
C GLY A 212 -16.17 23.72 7.54
N GLY A 213 -16.86 24.82 7.80
CA GLY A 213 -16.28 26.16 7.96
C GLY A 213 -15.90 26.85 6.63
N ASN A 214 -16.08 26.18 5.46
CA ASN A 214 -15.67 26.61 4.13
C ASN A 214 -16.83 26.71 3.13
N HIS A 215 -18.07 26.80 3.62
CA HIS A 215 -19.30 26.84 2.78
C HIS A 215 -19.42 25.62 1.85
N GLU A 216 -18.94 24.47 2.27
CA GLU A 216 -19.03 23.21 1.54
C GLU A 216 -20.51 22.78 1.38
N LEU A 217 -20.83 22.09 0.29
CA LEU A 217 -22.21 21.81 -0.10
C LEU A 217 -22.71 20.43 0.32
N GLN A 218 -21.82 19.49 0.63
CA GLN A 218 -22.20 18.12 0.97
C GLN A 218 -22.75 17.99 2.38
N TYR A 219 -23.58 16.97 2.56
CA TYR A 219 -23.83 16.36 3.84
C TYR A 219 -22.91 15.13 3.96
N TYR A 220 -22.02 15.10 4.94
CA TYR A 220 -21.21 13.92 5.25
C TYR A 220 -22.11 12.87 5.92
N CYS A 221 -22.03 11.60 5.47
CA CYS A 221 -22.89 10.53 5.99
C CYS A 221 -22.24 9.15 5.85
N GLU A 222 -22.70 8.21 6.69
CA GLU A 222 -22.16 6.84 6.73
C GLU A 222 -22.25 6.11 5.40
N LYS A 223 -23.36 6.27 4.64
CA LYS A 223 -23.56 5.59 3.35
C LYS A 223 -22.56 6.00 2.26
N ALA A 224 -21.90 7.13 2.44
CA ALA A 224 -20.88 7.64 1.52
C ALA A 224 -19.47 7.11 1.84
N VAL A 225 -19.33 6.31 2.90
CA VAL A 225 -18.08 5.67 3.34
C VAL A 225 -18.21 4.17 3.25
N SER A 226 -17.27 3.50 2.61
CA SER A 226 -17.26 2.04 2.53
C SER A 226 -15.83 1.51 2.42
N VAL A 227 -15.68 0.20 2.61
CA VAL A 227 -14.47 -0.54 2.22
C VAL A 227 -14.84 -1.41 1.02
N GLY A 228 -14.12 -1.23 -0.09
CA GLY A 228 -14.47 -1.89 -1.34
C GLY A 228 -13.34 -1.81 -2.38
N LYS A 229 -13.54 -2.50 -3.51
CA LYS A 229 -12.53 -2.56 -4.55
C LYS A 229 -12.51 -1.31 -5.42
N GLU A 230 -11.31 -0.79 -5.68
CA GLU A 230 -11.12 0.16 -6.77
C GLU A 230 -11.33 -0.59 -8.12
N PRO A 231 -12.18 -0.06 -9.03
CA PRO A 231 -12.64 -0.83 -10.20
C PRO A 231 -11.56 -1.22 -11.21
N LYS A 232 -10.48 -0.45 -11.33
CA LYS A 232 -9.42 -0.68 -12.33
C LYS A 232 -8.34 -1.62 -11.81
N SER A 233 -7.82 -1.35 -10.61
CA SER A 233 -6.75 -2.14 -9.99
C SER A 233 -7.28 -3.40 -9.31
N GLY A 234 -8.52 -3.35 -8.80
CA GLY A 234 -9.08 -4.40 -7.97
C GLY A 234 -8.61 -4.35 -6.51
N ASN A 235 -7.77 -3.36 -6.13
CA ASN A 235 -7.31 -3.19 -4.76
C ASN A 235 -8.47 -2.92 -3.79
N GLN A 236 -8.39 -3.52 -2.62
CA GLN A 236 -9.32 -3.24 -1.53
C GLN A 236 -8.94 -1.90 -0.89
N CYS A 237 -9.88 -0.99 -0.76
CA CYS A 237 -9.63 0.41 -0.38
C CYS A 237 -10.68 0.91 0.61
N LEU A 238 -10.32 1.93 1.39
CA LEU A 238 -11.29 2.88 1.90
C LEU A 238 -11.84 3.69 0.71
N VAL A 239 -13.16 3.78 0.61
CA VAL A 239 -13.86 4.47 -0.50
C VAL A 239 -14.72 5.60 0.07
N LEU A 240 -14.45 6.82 -0.36
CA LEU A 240 -15.26 8.00 -0.06
C LEU A 240 -15.98 8.44 -1.33
N THR A 241 -17.33 8.43 -1.31
CA THR A 241 -18.12 8.67 -2.52
C THR A 241 -18.98 9.93 -2.39
N ALA A 242 -18.76 10.87 -3.30
CA ALA A 242 -19.63 12.05 -3.48
C ALA A 242 -20.76 11.73 -4.46
N THR A 243 -22.01 12.06 -4.08
CA THR A 243 -23.22 11.81 -4.89
C THR A 243 -24.13 13.02 -4.87
N LYS A 244 -24.63 13.44 -6.05
CA LYS A 244 -25.66 14.47 -6.16
C LYS A 244 -27.02 13.82 -5.85
N GLU A 245 -27.59 14.14 -4.71
CA GLU A 245 -28.86 13.59 -4.22
C GLU A 245 -29.43 14.46 -3.09
N GLU A 246 -30.73 14.40 -2.90
CA GLU A 246 -31.39 15.07 -1.77
C GLU A 246 -31.17 14.22 -0.49
N TYR A 247 -30.59 14.83 0.52
CA TYR A 247 -30.30 14.17 1.79
C TYR A 247 -30.30 15.19 2.93
N ASP A 248 -31.17 15.02 3.91
CA ASP A 248 -31.26 15.82 5.15
C ASP A 248 -31.19 17.35 4.93
N GLY A 249 -31.88 17.83 3.88
CA GLY A 249 -31.93 19.24 3.50
C GLY A 249 -30.76 19.72 2.63
N GLY A 250 -29.76 18.88 2.36
CA GLY A 250 -28.69 19.14 1.42
C GLY A 250 -28.96 18.51 0.05
N HIS A 251 -28.18 18.90 -0.95
CA HIS A 251 -28.34 18.48 -2.35
C HIS A 251 -27.24 17.53 -2.83
N CYS A 252 -26.32 17.14 -1.96
CA CYS A 252 -25.33 16.11 -2.21
C CYS A 252 -24.83 15.49 -0.91
N THR A 253 -24.41 14.23 -1.00
CA THR A 253 -23.76 13.51 0.09
C THR A 253 -22.28 13.27 -0.23
N SER A 254 -21.45 13.10 0.79
CA SER A 254 -20.07 12.69 0.65
C SER A 254 -19.54 12.01 1.92
N GLY A 255 -18.26 11.53 1.86
CA GLY A 255 -17.60 10.84 2.97
C GLY A 255 -16.49 11.67 3.60
N ARG A 256 -16.41 11.62 4.94
CA ARG A 256 -15.30 12.10 5.75
C ARG A 256 -15.06 11.14 6.91
N VAL A 257 -13.80 10.75 7.08
CA VAL A 257 -13.38 9.86 8.16
C VAL A 257 -12.17 10.44 8.88
N ASN A 258 -12.05 10.15 10.17
CA ASN A 258 -10.92 10.60 10.97
C ASN A 258 -10.57 9.60 12.07
N THR A 259 -9.36 9.75 12.63
CA THR A 259 -8.87 8.88 13.72
C THR A 259 -8.81 9.59 15.08
N LEU A 260 -9.51 10.71 15.26
CA LEU A 260 -9.52 11.50 16.50
C LEU A 260 -9.77 10.62 17.74
N GLY A 261 -8.87 10.69 18.71
CA GLY A 261 -8.94 9.95 19.97
C GLY A 261 -8.62 8.47 19.88
N LYS A 262 -8.38 7.92 18.67
CA LYS A 262 -8.18 6.48 18.42
C LYS A 262 -6.79 6.16 17.89
N VAL A 263 -6.34 6.84 16.83
CA VAL A 263 -4.98 6.73 16.27
C VAL A 263 -4.41 8.12 16.10
N TYR A 264 -3.30 8.39 16.76
CA TYR A 264 -2.61 9.66 16.69
C TYR A 264 -1.12 9.49 17.02
N PHE A 265 -0.29 10.39 16.49
CA PHE A 265 1.15 10.32 16.65
C PHE A 265 1.78 11.72 16.65
N THR A 266 2.98 11.81 17.20
CA THR A 266 3.84 13.00 17.12
C THR A 266 5.09 12.62 16.38
N HIS A 267 5.44 13.37 15.35
CA HIS A 267 6.58 13.18 14.47
C HIS A 267 6.64 11.79 13.80
N GLY A 268 7.29 11.73 12.69
CA GLY A 268 7.44 10.53 11.90
C GLY A 268 7.21 10.79 10.40
N LYS A 269 7.01 9.72 9.67
CA LYS A 269 6.62 9.75 8.26
C LYS A 269 5.24 9.09 8.14
N VAL A 270 4.32 9.74 7.42
CA VAL A 270 3.04 9.15 7.05
C VAL A 270 2.95 9.05 5.55
N ASP A 271 2.61 7.87 5.05
CA ASP A 271 2.40 7.54 3.65
C ASP A 271 0.94 7.14 3.44
N ALA A 272 0.29 7.68 2.40
CA ALA A 272 -1.02 7.23 1.94
C ALA A 272 -0.97 6.99 0.43
N SER A 273 -1.51 5.86 -0.02
CA SER A 273 -1.65 5.53 -1.44
C SER A 273 -3.06 5.87 -1.87
N ILE A 274 -3.22 6.88 -2.74
CA ILE A 274 -4.51 7.47 -3.05
C ILE A 274 -4.75 7.50 -4.56
N CYS A 275 -5.91 6.99 -5.01
CA CYS A 275 -6.44 7.23 -6.35
C CYS A 275 -7.47 8.36 -6.25
N PHE A 276 -7.09 9.52 -6.78
CA PHE A 276 -7.92 10.72 -6.73
C PHE A 276 -9.02 10.70 -7.81
N PRO A 277 -10.25 11.15 -7.48
CA PRO A 277 -11.29 11.33 -8.48
C PRO A 277 -10.92 12.45 -9.46
N ASN A 278 -11.48 12.39 -10.66
CA ASN A 278 -11.50 13.58 -11.51
C ASN A 278 -12.35 14.67 -10.80
N THR A 279 -11.67 15.70 -10.29
CA THR A 279 -12.31 16.79 -9.55
C THR A 279 -13.16 17.66 -10.45
N ALA A 280 -12.87 17.70 -11.77
CA ALA A 280 -13.53 18.56 -12.72
C ALA A 280 -13.77 19.96 -12.12
N ASN A 281 -15.03 20.41 -12.03
CA ASN A 281 -15.37 21.60 -11.24
C ASN A 281 -16.14 21.14 -9.99
N GLY A 282 -15.56 21.40 -8.84
CA GLY A 282 -16.23 21.39 -7.56
C GLY A 282 -16.00 20.22 -6.61
N LEU A 283 -15.26 19.19 -6.98
CA LEU A 283 -14.79 18.22 -5.96
C LEU A 283 -13.49 18.71 -5.32
N TRP A 284 -13.35 18.40 -4.04
CA TRP A 284 -12.23 18.80 -3.21
C TRP A 284 -11.80 17.62 -2.30
N PRO A 285 -11.06 16.66 -2.84
CA PRO A 285 -10.44 15.59 -2.05
C PRO A 285 -9.29 16.12 -1.23
N ALA A 286 -9.20 15.66 0.04
CA ALA A 286 -8.14 16.02 0.97
C ALA A 286 -7.64 14.85 1.81
N PHE A 287 -6.33 14.86 2.09
CA PHE A 287 -5.65 14.07 3.10
C PHE A 287 -4.86 15.02 4.00
N TRP A 288 -5.19 15.02 5.29
CA TRP A 288 -4.70 15.99 6.24
C TRP A 288 -4.70 15.50 7.69
N MET A 289 -4.17 16.29 8.59
CA MET A 289 -4.05 16.00 10.02
C MET A 289 -4.42 17.22 10.86
N MET A 290 -4.95 16.97 12.05
CA MET A 290 -5.13 17.99 13.10
C MET A 290 -4.62 17.50 14.46
N GLY A 291 -4.33 18.45 15.36
CA GLY A 291 -3.96 18.13 16.73
C GLY A 291 -5.04 17.33 17.46
N ASN A 292 -4.64 16.24 18.11
CA ASN A 292 -5.57 15.33 18.82
C ASN A 292 -6.24 16.00 20.06
N ASP A 293 -5.76 17.18 20.45
CA ASP A 293 -6.36 18.05 21.45
C ASP A 293 -7.48 18.97 20.89
N PHE A 294 -7.88 18.81 19.63
CA PHE A 294 -8.90 19.62 18.96
C PHE A 294 -10.17 19.82 19.80
N SER A 295 -10.67 18.76 20.44
CA SER A 295 -11.89 18.84 21.26
C SER A 295 -11.73 19.69 22.52
N GLN A 296 -10.48 19.96 22.94
CA GLN A 296 -10.20 20.76 24.15
C GLN A 296 -9.84 22.20 23.81
N VAL A 297 -9.04 22.42 22.77
CA VAL A 297 -8.51 23.75 22.45
C VAL A 297 -9.16 24.40 21.24
N GLY A 298 -9.80 23.61 20.36
CA GLY A 298 -10.43 24.08 19.13
C GLY A 298 -9.42 24.46 18.03
N TRP A 299 -9.95 24.84 16.88
CA TRP A 299 -9.21 25.34 15.73
C TRP A 299 -9.01 26.87 15.83
N PRO A 300 -7.86 27.45 15.44
CA PRO A 300 -6.66 26.82 14.89
C PRO A 300 -5.61 26.44 15.96
N GLN A 301 -5.95 26.50 17.23
CA GLN A 301 -5.02 26.24 18.35
C GLN A 301 -4.55 24.77 18.39
N CYS A 302 -5.36 23.83 17.86
CA CYS A 302 -4.94 22.45 17.72
C CYS A 302 -3.81 22.26 16.69
N GLY A 303 -3.61 23.17 15.74
CA GLY A 303 -2.75 23.00 14.58
C GLY A 303 -3.40 22.11 13.52
N GLU A 304 -3.23 22.47 12.25
CA GLU A 304 -3.73 21.74 11.06
C GLU A 304 -2.64 21.60 10.02
N THR A 305 -2.53 20.45 9.42
CA THR A 305 -1.54 20.15 8.38
C THR A 305 -2.25 19.49 7.21
N ASP A 306 -2.45 20.24 6.14
CA ASP A 306 -3.11 19.79 4.91
C ASP A 306 -2.05 19.19 4.00
N ILE A 307 -1.93 17.85 4.05
CA ILE A 307 -0.85 17.14 3.35
C ILE A 307 -1.06 17.25 1.85
N ILE A 308 -2.27 17.05 1.35
CA ILE A 308 -2.62 17.30 -0.05
C ILE A 308 -4.09 17.66 -0.18
N GLU A 309 -4.36 18.70 -0.97
CA GLU A 309 -5.68 19.11 -1.38
C GLU A 309 -5.74 19.37 -2.88
N MET A 310 -6.78 18.85 -3.55
CA MET A 310 -6.99 19.05 -4.99
C MET A 310 -8.35 19.70 -5.26
N GLY A 311 -8.50 20.31 -6.45
CA GLY A 311 -9.76 20.95 -6.85
C GLY A 311 -9.81 22.46 -6.65
N HIS A 312 -8.72 23.09 -6.24
CA HIS A 312 -8.64 24.54 -6.03
C HIS A 312 -9.03 25.35 -7.28
N VAL A 313 -9.68 26.50 -7.06
CA VAL A 313 -10.15 27.41 -8.13
C VAL A 313 -9.06 27.83 -9.11
N ASN A 314 -7.81 27.96 -8.69
CA ASN A 314 -6.68 28.27 -9.59
C ASN A 314 -6.40 27.12 -10.58
N GLY A 315 -6.52 25.86 -10.14
CA GLY A 315 -6.42 24.69 -11.02
C GLY A 315 -7.55 24.66 -12.06
N ILE A 316 -8.77 24.96 -11.60
CA ILE A 316 -9.97 25.05 -12.46
C ILE A 316 -9.78 26.14 -13.53
N ASN A 317 -9.43 27.37 -13.13
CA ASN A 317 -9.26 28.51 -14.02
C ASN A 317 -8.13 28.31 -15.05
N ARG A 318 -7.12 27.52 -14.71
CA ARG A 318 -5.99 27.18 -15.58
C ARG A 318 -6.21 25.89 -16.38
N SER A 319 -7.32 25.18 -16.16
CA SER A 319 -7.64 23.86 -16.78
C SER A 319 -6.55 22.81 -16.52
N VAL A 320 -5.99 22.81 -15.32
CA VAL A 320 -4.93 21.87 -14.87
C VAL A 320 -5.30 21.17 -13.56
N GLN A 321 -6.59 20.96 -13.29
CA GLN A 321 -7.12 20.41 -12.04
C GLN A 321 -6.46 19.09 -11.64
N GLY A 322 -6.15 18.23 -12.62
CA GLY A 322 -5.50 16.95 -12.39
C GLY A 322 -4.04 17.04 -11.96
N GLN A 323 -3.38 18.18 -12.23
CA GLN A 323 -1.97 18.42 -11.92
C GLN A 323 -1.77 19.37 -10.74
N TYR A 324 -2.82 20.15 -10.41
CA TYR A 324 -2.74 21.25 -9.44
C TYR A 324 -3.23 20.79 -8.07
N PHE A 325 -2.39 20.98 -7.07
CA PHE A 325 -2.69 20.69 -5.67
C PHE A 325 -1.89 21.63 -4.77
N ASN A 326 -2.25 21.66 -3.49
CA ASN A 326 -1.49 22.39 -2.49
C ASN A 326 -1.23 21.55 -1.23
N GLY A 327 -0.29 22.05 -0.42
CA GLY A 327 -0.13 21.69 0.97
C GLY A 327 -0.21 22.94 1.81
N ALA A 328 -0.76 22.82 3.02
CA ALA A 328 -0.89 23.95 3.93
C ALA A 328 -0.65 23.55 5.40
N SER A 329 -0.45 24.57 6.24
CA SER A 329 -0.49 24.45 7.70
C SER A 329 -1.16 25.67 8.27
N HIS A 330 -2.12 25.47 9.19
CA HIS A 330 -2.86 26.50 9.89
C HIS A 330 -2.64 26.36 11.40
N TYR A 331 -2.34 27.46 12.06
CA TYR A 331 -2.05 27.47 13.50
C TYR A 331 -2.25 28.86 14.09
N GLY A 332 -2.42 28.94 15.39
CA GLY A 332 -2.56 30.20 16.10
C GLY A 332 -3.38 30.05 17.38
N ALA A 333 -3.31 31.06 18.24
CA ALA A 333 -3.98 31.00 19.52
C ALA A 333 -5.51 31.16 19.44
N ALA A 334 -6.02 31.77 18.37
CA ALA A 334 -7.45 31.97 18.10
C ALA A 334 -7.69 32.23 16.62
N TRP A 335 -8.96 32.19 16.22
CA TRP A 335 -9.38 32.43 14.82
C TRP A 335 -8.88 33.74 14.22
N ASP A 336 -8.94 34.83 14.97
CA ASP A 336 -8.57 36.19 14.52
C ASP A 336 -7.06 36.42 14.46
N VAL A 337 -6.27 35.48 14.98
CA VAL A 337 -4.79 35.50 14.97
C VAL A 337 -4.25 34.21 14.35
N CYS A 338 -5.04 33.59 13.47
CA CYS A 338 -4.62 32.42 12.73
C CYS A 338 -3.50 32.77 11.75
N GLU A 339 -2.37 32.13 11.92
CA GLU A 339 -1.29 32.12 10.93
C GLU A 339 -1.47 30.92 9.99
N HIS A 340 -1.07 31.10 8.73
CA HIS A 340 -1.07 29.99 7.79
C HIS A 340 0.12 30.08 6.84
N LYS A 341 0.56 28.93 6.41
CA LYS A 341 1.47 28.80 5.28
C LYS A 341 0.84 27.82 4.30
N SER A 342 0.69 28.23 3.05
CA SER A 342 0.25 27.34 1.96
C SER A 342 1.22 27.41 0.79
N GLN A 343 1.31 26.35 0.01
CA GLN A 343 2.14 26.29 -1.18
C GLN A 343 1.44 25.49 -2.27
N ASP A 344 1.12 26.18 -3.34
CA ASP A 344 0.56 25.57 -4.55
C ASP A 344 1.64 24.84 -5.35
N HIS A 345 1.26 23.74 -5.97
CA HIS A 345 2.12 22.97 -6.84
C HIS A 345 1.40 22.55 -8.12
N THR A 346 2.14 22.46 -9.22
CA THR A 346 1.65 21.88 -10.48
C THR A 346 2.60 20.76 -10.90
N ALA A 347 2.13 19.52 -10.78
CA ALA A 347 2.90 18.36 -11.20
C ALA A 347 3.05 18.30 -12.73
N PRO A 348 4.10 17.65 -13.24
CA PRO A 348 4.30 17.48 -14.69
C PRO A 348 3.30 16.48 -15.34
N TYR A 349 2.52 15.78 -14.53
CA TYR A 349 1.50 14.81 -14.93
C TYR A 349 0.28 14.92 -14.02
N SER A 350 -0.84 14.32 -14.43
CA SER A 350 -2.07 14.29 -13.64
C SER A 350 -1.96 13.31 -12.50
N LEU A 351 -2.41 13.68 -11.29
CA LEU A 351 -2.68 12.77 -10.18
C LEU A 351 -4.12 12.24 -10.21
N GLN A 352 -4.91 12.63 -11.23
CA GLN A 352 -6.30 12.18 -11.46
C GLN A 352 -6.36 11.32 -12.73
N ASP A 353 -5.36 10.48 -12.95
CA ASP A 353 -5.22 9.61 -14.12
C ASP A 353 -5.84 8.22 -13.93
N GLY A 354 -6.43 7.98 -12.75
CA GLY A 354 -7.02 6.71 -12.35
C GLY A 354 -6.00 5.70 -11.86
N GLU A 355 -4.79 6.14 -11.50
CA GLU A 355 -3.76 5.36 -10.82
C GLU A 355 -3.66 5.77 -9.35
N PHE A 356 -2.97 4.95 -8.56
CA PHE A 356 -2.61 5.29 -7.19
C PHE A 356 -1.34 6.13 -7.17
N HIS A 357 -1.37 7.16 -6.33
CA HIS A 357 -0.25 8.06 -6.07
C HIS A 357 0.14 8.00 -4.61
N LEU A 358 1.44 7.84 -4.34
CA LEU A 358 1.98 7.87 -2.99
C LEU A 358 2.08 9.32 -2.50
N ILE A 359 1.35 9.65 -1.46
CA ILE A 359 1.41 10.94 -0.79
C ILE A 359 2.12 10.76 0.54
N THR A 360 3.19 11.52 0.74
CA THR A 360 4.07 11.39 1.91
C THR A 360 4.19 12.71 2.66
N CYS A 361 4.02 12.67 3.99
CA CYS A 361 4.41 13.74 4.88
C CYS A 361 5.53 13.25 5.80
N ILE A 362 6.65 13.98 5.84
CA ILE A 362 7.75 13.77 6.79
C ILE A 362 7.71 14.94 7.78
N TRP A 363 7.43 14.60 9.02
CA TRP A 363 7.29 15.55 10.12
C TRP A 363 8.27 15.23 11.24
N THR A 364 9.21 16.14 11.46
CA THR A 364 10.26 16.04 12.47
C THR A 364 10.15 17.19 13.48
N ASP A 365 10.99 17.20 14.50
CA ASP A 365 11.14 18.32 15.43
C ASP A 365 11.61 19.62 14.75
N GLU A 366 12.23 19.53 13.56
CA GLU A 366 12.73 20.71 12.85
C GLU A 366 11.77 21.23 11.78
N LYS A 367 10.95 20.35 11.15
CA LYS A 367 10.15 20.74 10.00
C LYS A 367 9.03 19.74 9.65
N VAL A 368 8.02 20.24 8.93
CA VAL A 368 7.05 19.43 8.14
C VAL A 368 7.44 19.54 6.68
N SER A 369 7.46 18.44 5.95
CA SER A 369 7.75 18.40 4.50
C SER A 369 6.83 17.41 3.80
N MET A 370 6.25 17.80 2.66
CA MET A 370 5.28 16.99 1.94
C MET A 370 5.76 16.66 0.53
N TYR A 371 5.46 15.46 0.10
CA TYR A 371 5.94 14.89 -1.16
C TYR A 371 4.82 14.11 -1.85
N TYR A 372 4.96 13.90 -3.15
CA TYR A 372 4.13 12.99 -3.93
C TYR A 372 5.01 12.06 -4.76
N ASP A 373 4.58 10.82 -4.97
CA ASP A 373 5.26 9.82 -5.80
C ASP A 373 6.77 9.68 -5.50
N LEU A 374 7.14 9.58 -4.20
CA LEU A 374 8.52 9.29 -3.80
C LEU A 374 8.97 7.89 -4.21
N ASP A 375 8.05 6.95 -4.34
CA ASP A 375 8.27 5.60 -4.88
C ASP A 375 8.74 5.65 -6.33
N LYS A 376 8.15 6.56 -7.14
CA LYS A 376 8.51 6.79 -8.55
C LYS A 376 9.75 7.69 -8.70
N ASN A 377 10.01 8.58 -7.74
CA ASN A 377 11.15 9.50 -7.73
C ASN A 377 11.63 9.79 -6.30
N PRO A 378 12.48 8.93 -5.70
CA PRO A 378 12.97 9.08 -4.33
C PRO A 378 13.78 10.36 -4.05
N SER A 379 14.28 11.02 -5.09
CA SER A 379 15.04 12.28 -4.99
C SER A 379 14.18 13.54 -5.18
N ARG A 380 12.83 13.38 -5.25
CA ARG A 380 11.93 14.50 -5.43
C ARG A 380 12.03 15.49 -4.26
N ALA A 381 12.19 16.77 -4.58
CA ALA A 381 12.10 17.83 -3.60
C ALA A 381 10.67 17.95 -3.04
N PRO A 382 10.50 18.34 -1.77
CA PRO A 382 9.17 18.55 -1.20
C PRO A 382 8.42 19.65 -1.97
N TYR A 383 7.13 19.45 -2.22
CA TYR A 383 6.28 20.49 -2.79
C TYR A 383 5.82 21.51 -1.73
N TYR A 384 5.89 21.13 -0.45
CA TYR A 384 5.62 21.99 0.69
C TYR A 384 6.66 21.75 1.79
N SER A 385 7.04 22.81 2.51
CA SER A 385 7.87 22.69 3.72
C SER A 385 7.61 23.83 4.66
N LEU A 386 7.39 23.52 5.96
CA LEU A 386 7.30 24.47 7.07
C LEU A 386 8.43 24.21 8.06
N SER A 387 9.27 25.21 8.35
CA SER A 387 10.26 25.12 9.44
C SER A 387 9.57 25.27 10.79
N LEU A 388 9.84 24.38 11.72
CA LEU A 388 9.39 24.47 13.10
C LEU A 388 10.49 25.05 14.00
N LYS A 389 11.75 24.84 13.66
CA LYS A 389 12.90 25.30 14.46
C LYS A 389 12.97 26.84 14.50
N GLY A 390 12.81 27.38 15.71
CA GLY A 390 12.83 28.83 15.92
C GLY A 390 11.63 29.58 15.33
N ASN A 391 10.53 28.91 15.10
CA ASN A 391 9.28 29.42 14.55
C ASN A 391 8.15 29.24 15.58
N SER A 392 7.21 30.20 15.68
CA SER A 392 5.99 30.08 16.49
C SER A 392 5.13 28.88 16.18
N ALA A 393 5.20 28.37 14.95
CA ALA A 393 4.56 27.12 14.52
C ALA A 393 4.93 25.92 15.41
N ALA A 394 6.14 25.90 16.01
CA ALA A 394 6.58 24.82 16.88
C ALA A 394 5.61 24.53 18.03
N ASP A 395 5.00 25.58 18.60
CA ASP A 395 4.07 25.47 19.73
C ASP A 395 2.79 24.67 19.36
N TYR A 396 2.49 24.54 18.06
CA TYR A 396 1.28 23.90 17.54
C TYR A 396 1.55 22.55 16.92
N PHE A 397 2.79 22.26 16.49
CA PHE A 397 3.15 21.06 15.74
C PHE A 397 4.11 20.11 16.48
N HIS A 398 4.35 20.27 17.78
CA HIS A 398 5.08 19.31 18.63
C HIS A 398 4.15 18.57 19.58
N LYS A 399 2.96 18.20 19.10
CA LYS A 399 1.94 17.49 19.87
C LYS A 399 1.24 16.45 18.97
N PRO A 400 0.55 15.45 19.55
CA PRO A 400 -0.05 14.39 18.76
C PRO A 400 -1.09 14.90 17.77
N ASN A 401 -1.02 14.42 16.54
CA ASN A 401 -1.99 14.68 15.48
C ASN A 401 -2.73 13.41 15.08
N PHE A 402 -4.00 13.55 14.74
CA PHE A 402 -4.84 12.51 14.15
C PHE A 402 -5.01 12.74 12.65
N ILE A 403 -5.46 11.70 11.94
CA ILE A 403 -5.53 11.63 10.47
C ILE A 403 -6.95 11.87 10.01
N ILE A 404 -7.11 12.55 8.86
CA ILE A 404 -8.41 12.83 8.24
C ILE A 404 -8.32 12.57 6.73
N PHE A 405 -9.34 11.91 6.17
CA PHE A 405 -9.62 11.84 4.74
C PHE A 405 -11.02 12.34 4.47
N ASN A 406 -11.20 13.17 3.46
CA ASN A 406 -12.52 13.59 3.01
C ASN A 406 -12.57 13.86 1.51
N LEU A 407 -13.79 13.86 0.98
CA LEU A 407 -14.10 14.30 -0.36
C LEU A 407 -15.17 15.40 -0.25
N ALA A 408 -14.75 16.66 -0.10
CA ALA A 408 -15.65 17.78 -0.04
C ALA A 408 -16.24 18.11 -1.42
N VAL A 409 -17.36 18.83 -1.45
CA VAL A 409 -18.09 19.24 -2.66
C VAL A 409 -18.40 20.73 -2.57
N GLY A 410 -17.90 21.50 -3.54
CA GLY A 410 -18.09 22.95 -3.58
C GLY A 410 -17.36 23.67 -2.44
N GLY A 411 -17.82 24.89 -2.16
CA GLY A 411 -17.28 25.75 -1.13
C GLY A 411 -16.18 26.71 -1.62
N ASP A 412 -15.45 27.25 -0.65
CA ASP A 412 -14.51 28.35 -0.87
C ASP A 412 -13.26 27.92 -1.66
N PHE A 413 -12.77 26.72 -1.46
CA PHE A 413 -11.56 26.21 -2.10
C PHE A 413 -11.73 26.05 -3.64
N PRO A 414 -12.77 25.38 -4.17
CA PRO A 414 -13.05 25.37 -5.60
C PRO A 414 -13.73 26.66 -6.10
N GLY A 415 -14.23 27.54 -5.20
CA GLY A 415 -14.94 28.75 -5.56
C GLY A 415 -16.31 28.49 -6.19
N ILE A 416 -17.01 27.45 -5.75
CA ILE A 416 -18.32 27.03 -6.29
C ILE A 416 -19.28 26.75 -5.13
N TRP A 417 -20.31 27.59 -5.02
CA TRP A 417 -21.29 27.56 -3.89
C TRP A 417 -22.70 27.12 -4.31
N ASP A 418 -22.87 26.68 -5.57
CA ASP A 418 -24.13 26.16 -6.10
C ASP A 418 -23.92 24.75 -6.63
N ILE A 419 -24.75 23.82 -6.17
CA ILE A 419 -24.73 22.40 -6.58
C ILE A 419 -24.86 22.22 -8.10
N ASN A 420 -25.48 23.16 -8.81
CA ASN A 420 -25.58 23.13 -10.27
C ASN A 420 -24.27 23.51 -10.98
N GLY A 421 -23.36 24.17 -10.27
CA GLY A 421 -21.99 24.46 -10.72
C GLY A 421 -21.03 23.27 -10.57
N ILE A 422 -21.43 22.21 -9.83
CA ILE A 422 -20.61 21.03 -9.59
C ILE A 422 -20.68 20.09 -10.80
N THR A 423 -19.86 20.33 -11.81
CA THR A 423 -19.84 19.53 -13.04
C THR A 423 -19.28 18.13 -12.82
N ALA A 424 -18.47 17.93 -11.78
CA ALA A 424 -17.90 16.64 -11.41
C ALA A 424 -18.97 15.57 -11.17
N LEU A 425 -20.14 15.96 -10.64
CA LEU A 425 -21.25 15.06 -10.31
C LEU A 425 -22.35 15.01 -11.37
N SER A 426 -22.19 15.68 -12.52
CA SER A 426 -23.20 15.73 -13.58
C SER A 426 -23.44 14.37 -14.27
N ALA A 427 -22.44 13.49 -14.28
CA ALA A 427 -22.50 12.15 -14.90
C ALA A 427 -22.62 11.01 -13.88
N GLY A 428 -22.96 11.31 -12.63
CA GLY A 428 -23.08 10.34 -11.54
C GLY A 428 -22.08 10.57 -10.39
N SER A 429 -22.04 9.64 -9.46
CA SER A 429 -21.16 9.69 -8.28
C SER A 429 -19.66 9.66 -8.67
N ARG A 430 -18.84 10.15 -7.77
CA ARG A 430 -17.36 10.08 -7.86
C ARG A 430 -16.80 9.59 -6.56
N SER A 431 -15.76 8.76 -6.64
CA SER A 431 -15.13 8.18 -5.46
C SER A 431 -13.64 8.48 -5.41
N MET A 432 -13.15 8.75 -4.22
CA MET A 432 -11.75 8.75 -3.84
C MET A 432 -11.44 7.40 -3.20
N TYR A 433 -10.35 6.76 -3.61
CA TYR A 433 -9.93 5.46 -3.08
C TYR A 433 -8.61 5.61 -2.36
N ILE A 434 -8.53 5.09 -1.14
CA ILE A 434 -7.31 5.04 -0.34
C ILE A 434 -6.95 3.57 -0.16
N ASP A 435 -5.87 3.13 -0.80
CA ASP A 435 -5.40 1.74 -0.79
C ASP A 435 -4.82 1.37 0.57
N TYR A 436 -4.01 2.26 1.13
CA TYR A 436 -3.48 2.14 2.48
C TYR A 436 -3.10 3.49 3.07
N ILE A 437 -2.93 3.48 4.40
CA ILE A 437 -2.21 4.51 5.15
C ILE A 437 -1.22 3.85 6.11
N ARG A 438 0.00 4.41 6.20
CA ARG A 438 1.10 3.84 6.98
C ARG A 438 1.84 4.93 7.75
N ILE A 439 2.12 4.68 9.02
CA ILE A 439 2.89 5.58 9.90
C ILE A 439 4.22 4.91 10.23
N TYR A 440 5.30 5.66 10.09
CA TYR A 440 6.66 5.22 10.37
C TYR A 440 7.34 6.17 11.33
N GLN A 441 8.15 5.63 12.25
CA GLN A 441 8.97 6.39 13.19
C GLN A 441 10.39 5.85 13.26
N GLN A 442 11.34 6.70 13.69
CA GLN A 442 12.76 6.35 13.83
C GLN A 442 13.13 5.90 15.25
N GLY A 443 12.20 6.03 16.22
CA GLY A 443 12.46 5.76 17.63
C GLY A 443 13.31 6.85 18.29
N VAL A 444 13.26 8.08 17.78
CA VAL A 444 13.98 9.23 18.35
C VAL A 444 13.14 9.96 19.41
N GLU A 445 13.80 10.81 20.21
CA GLU A 445 13.13 11.62 21.23
C GLU A 445 12.08 12.55 20.59
N GLY A 446 10.91 12.67 21.22
CA GLY A 446 9.80 13.48 20.73
C GLY A 446 8.82 12.72 19.82
N GLU A 447 9.17 11.53 19.32
CA GLU A 447 8.22 10.67 18.62
C GLU A 447 7.31 9.94 19.60
N THR A 448 6.01 9.95 19.32
CA THR A 448 5.00 9.19 20.08
C THR A 448 3.99 8.57 19.13
N PHE A 449 3.45 7.43 19.49
CA PHE A 449 2.37 6.78 18.77
C PHE A 449 1.34 6.19 19.75
N THR A 450 0.07 6.36 19.41
CA THR A 450 -1.06 5.71 20.09
C THR A 450 -2.03 5.22 19.02
N GLY A 451 -2.39 3.95 19.09
CA GLY A 451 -3.38 3.38 18.17
C GLY A 451 -3.48 1.87 18.33
N LYS A 452 -4.61 1.30 17.88
CA LYS A 452 -4.79 -0.15 17.72
C LYS A 452 -4.44 -0.53 16.30
N THR A 453 -3.88 -1.72 16.10
CA THR A 453 -3.73 -2.31 14.77
C THR A 453 -5.09 -2.83 14.31
N PRO A 454 -5.52 -2.56 13.07
CA PRO A 454 -6.77 -3.08 12.51
C PRO A 454 -6.84 -4.61 12.59
N GLN A 455 -8.02 -5.16 12.88
CA GLN A 455 -8.20 -6.61 13.05
C GLN A 455 -8.14 -7.42 11.75
N ASN A 456 -8.12 -6.78 10.58
CA ASN A 456 -8.21 -7.43 9.27
C ASN A 456 -7.10 -6.98 8.30
N THR A 457 -5.87 -6.85 8.77
CA THR A 457 -4.74 -6.43 7.92
C THR A 457 -4.27 -7.48 6.92
N GLY A 458 -4.81 -8.72 6.94
CA GLY A 458 -4.25 -9.82 6.14
C GLY A 458 -2.85 -10.25 6.57
N LEU A 459 -2.21 -9.45 7.42
CA LEU A 459 -1.03 -9.81 8.19
C LEU A 459 -1.53 -10.45 9.48
N GLU A 460 -1.53 -11.75 9.59
CA GLU A 460 -1.41 -12.39 10.90
C GLU A 460 -0.05 -11.94 11.48
N GLN A 461 -0.04 -10.75 12.06
CA GLN A 461 0.91 -10.53 13.13
C GLN A 461 0.50 -11.53 14.20
N THR A 462 1.22 -12.64 14.30
CA THR A 462 1.31 -13.35 15.56
C THR A 462 1.57 -12.24 16.57
N ALA A 463 0.58 -12.00 17.44
CA ALA A 463 0.71 -11.15 18.60
C ALA A 463 1.79 -11.77 19.51
N ALA A 464 3.06 -11.59 19.12
CA ALA A 464 4.11 -11.45 20.08
C ALA A 464 3.75 -10.14 20.77
N GLU A 465 3.14 -10.24 21.93
CA GLU A 465 2.99 -9.18 22.90
C GLU A 465 4.18 -8.26 22.75
N VAL A 466 3.95 -7.03 22.24
CA VAL A 466 4.86 -5.92 22.44
C VAL A 466 4.68 -5.56 23.91
N GLU A 467 5.12 -6.48 24.80
CA GLU A 467 5.63 -6.05 26.09
C GLU A 467 6.64 -4.96 25.76
N SER A 468 6.42 -3.79 26.29
CA SER A 468 7.36 -2.67 26.33
C SER A 468 8.77 -3.24 26.60
N ARG A 469 9.48 -3.62 25.55
CA ARG A 469 10.87 -4.08 25.63
C ARG A 469 11.75 -2.85 25.69
N THR A 470 11.65 -2.14 26.80
CA THR A 470 12.68 -1.18 27.20
C THR A 470 13.99 -1.94 27.30
N VAL A 471 14.79 -1.86 26.24
CA VAL A 471 16.16 -2.36 26.28
C VAL A 471 16.93 -1.40 27.18
N LYS A 472 17.22 -1.83 28.41
CA LYS A 472 18.02 -1.02 29.35
C LYS A 472 19.48 -1.48 29.30
N LYS A 473 20.39 -0.54 29.07
CA LYS A 473 21.82 -0.76 29.35
C LYS A 473 22.06 -0.48 30.83
N ILE A 474 22.53 -1.46 31.55
CA ILE A 474 22.92 -1.30 32.95
C ILE A 474 24.40 -1.61 33.12
N MET A 475 25.05 -0.92 34.06
CA MET A 475 26.42 -1.23 34.48
C MET A 475 26.34 -2.10 35.73
N ARG A 476 26.88 -3.33 35.65
CA ARG A 476 26.95 -4.23 36.81
C ARG A 476 28.34 -4.85 36.87
N ASN A 477 29.00 -4.75 38.03
CA ASN A 477 30.38 -5.24 38.23
C ASN A 477 31.39 -4.72 37.18
N GLY A 478 31.24 -3.43 36.76
CA GLY A 478 32.14 -2.82 35.79
C GLY A 478 31.93 -3.25 34.32
N GLN A 479 30.90 -4.04 34.03
CA GLN A 479 30.55 -4.48 32.67
C GLN A 479 29.16 -3.96 32.25
N ILE A 480 29.06 -3.57 30.99
CA ILE A 480 27.77 -3.18 30.38
C ILE A 480 26.97 -4.46 30.09
N GLN A 481 25.76 -4.50 30.60
CA GLN A 481 24.79 -5.57 30.36
C GLN A 481 23.55 -5.00 29.69
N ILE A 482 22.95 -5.77 28.77
CA ILE A 482 21.72 -5.44 28.06
C ILE A 482 20.58 -6.24 28.70
N VAL A 483 19.59 -5.53 29.27
CA VAL A 483 18.40 -6.15 29.88
C VAL A 483 17.24 -6.04 28.88
N ARG A 484 16.62 -7.19 28.57
CA ARG A 484 15.39 -7.30 27.75
C ARG A 484 14.36 -8.12 28.54
N GLY A 485 13.36 -7.46 29.12
CA GLY A 485 12.45 -8.12 30.07
C GLY A 485 13.25 -8.76 31.20
N ASP A 486 12.98 -10.05 31.51
CA ASP A 486 13.68 -10.82 32.56
C ASP A 486 15.05 -11.39 32.14
N ASN A 487 15.48 -11.15 30.88
CA ASN A 487 16.71 -11.69 30.34
C ASN A 487 17.84 -10.66 30.38
N ILE A 488 19.04 -11.09 30.74
CA ILE A 488 20.26 -10.26 30.77
C ILE A 488 21.29 -10.86 29.80
N PHE A 489 21.88 -10.00 28.97
CA PHE A 489 22.87 -10.36 27.96
C PHE A 489 24.17 -9.56 28.13
N THR A 490 25.27 -10.11 27.68
CA THR A 490 26.52 -9.35 27.46
C THR A 490 26.34 -8.40 26.25
N ILE A 491 27.26 -7.45 26.08
CA ILE A 491 27.31 -6.57 24.89
C ILE A 491 27.54 -7.36 23.59
N THR A 492 28.04 -8.60 23.68
CA THR A 492 28.25 -9.51 22.54
C THR A 492 27.04 -10.42 22.28
N GLY A 493 25.95 -10.23 23.00
CA GLY A 493 24.70 -10.97 22.80
C GLY A 493 24.62 -12.32 23.54
N GLN A 494 25.61 -12.69 24.34
CA GLN A 494 25.53 -13.92 25.12
C GLN A 494 24.59 -13.76 26.33
N ARG A 495 23.60 -14.63 26.50
CA ARG A 495 22.67 -14.61 27.63
C ARG A 495 23.40 -14.98 28.94
N ILE A 496 23.23 -14.15 29.98
CA ILE A 496 23.81 -14.33 31.31
C ILE A 496 22.74 -14.87 32.28
N ARG A 497 21.47 -14.53 32.08
CA ARG A 497 20.32 -14.93 32.88
C ARG A 497 19.04 -14.89 32.05
#